data_b35bca318a15156e7f9326a4e9cefb07
#
_entry.id   b35bca318a15156e7f9326a4e9cefb07
#
_cell.length_a   1.000
_cell.length_b   1.000
_cell.length_c   1.000
_cell.angle_alpha   90.00
_cell.angle_beta   90.00
_cell.angle_gamma   90.00
#
_symmetry.space_group_name_H-M   'P 1'
#
loop_
_entity.id
_entity.type
_entity.pdbx_description
1 polymer ?
#
loop_
_entity_poly.entity_id
_entity_poly.type
_entity_poly.pdbx_seq_one_letter_code
_entity_poly.pdbx_strand_id
1 'polypeptide(L)'
;MNQYIFYDTETSSAKEIDFVQVIQVGAIASSTSLNEIDTLDLMCTPLPWTVITPKALLLNKKKETFEADLSHYQMIKEVHNKWSKWTGDNKSIFISYNGMHFDEQIMRRQFYWNLLDPYITNTNGNSRLDIYIKMQVIANFYDHIFPIPKRDEKVSLKLEDFAKVFNMNTENAHDAVEDCRFLKNLFSKTMELTPNFFKEFISTTSKIDLFNHLAEEEVHYLCSYFYKNLKSFPFTALTGAEILSNELPIFNLENNPDDYFDLSTSQLSQIISDRRSSPFRKIGINKSIPSISAETLVADNIQLEGLDTYKERAHKIKDNTDFIYRVNDIINDLEKPIYPSDYIEQQLYSGGFPHQIDKDKMKNFHSAETLSDKVSIANSFLDERYKDFAMRICAQEFPADIEFKQLQDCQNLVTTRFTTKGPWPDAEEYLQEGESLLKEITDIDEKKLVNLALNSIKSSRN
;
A
#
# COMPACT_ATOMS: atom_id res chain seq x y z
N MET A 1 -18.04 6.62 -16.06
CA MET A 1 -17.21 5.60 -16.74
C MET A 1 -16.17 5.14 -15.76
N ASN A 2 -15.88 3.86 -15.70
CA ASN A 2 -14.75 3.36 -14.91
C ASN A 2 -13.46 3.63 -15.69
N GLN A 3 -12.39 3.98 -14.97
CA GLN A 3 -11.05 4.14 -15.54
C GLN A 3 -10.04 3.47 -14.60
N TYR A 4 -8.84 3.22 -15.12
CA TYR A 4 -7.71 2.70 -14.38
C TYR A 4 -6.69 3.80 -14.14
N ILE A 5 -6.15 3.89 -12.93
CA ILE A 5 -5.06 4.79 -12.59
C ILE A 5 -3.91 3.90 -12.08
N PHE A 6 -2.92 3.69 -12.93
CA PHE A 6 -1.68 3.00 -12.55
C PHE A 6 -0.78 4.00 -11.86
N TYR A 7 -0.19 3.64 -10.73
CA TYR A 7 0.72 4.52 -10.02
C TYR A 7 1.85 3.74 -9.33
N ASP A 8 2.96 4.41 -9.19
CA ASP A 8 4.18 3.95 -8.53
C ASP A 8 4.89 5.12 -7.87
N THR A 9 5.75 4.84 -6.86
CA THR A 9 6.45 5.88 -6.10
C THR A 9 7.91 5.54 -5.87
N GLU A 10 8.77 6.55 -6.01
CA GLU A 10 10.14 6.47 -5.51
C GLU A 10 10.25 7.16 -4.16
N THR A 11 11.02 6.58 -3.25
CA THR A 11 10.98 6.96 -1.84
C THR A 11 12.37 7.16 -1.23
N SER A 12 12.42 7.90 -0.12
CA SER A 12 13.64 8.18 0.63
C SER A 12 14.20 6.96 1.39
N SER A 13 13.35 5.97 1.70
CA SER A 13 13.70 4.74 2.41
C SER A 13 12.67 3.64 2.11
N ALA A 14 13.02 2.39 2.37
CA ALA A 14 12.12 1.23 2.28
C ALA A 14 11.61 0.75 3.66
N LYS A 15 12.06 1.37 4.74
CA LYS A 15 11.69 1.03 6.12
C LYS A 15 11.10 2.26 6.82
N GLU A 16 10.55 2.05 8.02
CA GLU A 16 9.99 3.11 8.87
C GLU A 16 8.96 3.97 8.11
N ILE A 17 7.98 3.31 7.48
CA ILE A 17 7.03 3.91 6.51
C ILE A 17 6.28 5.15 7.02
N ASP A 18 6.17 5.33 8.35
CA ASP A 18 5.56 6.52 8.95
C ASP A 18 6.43 7.79 8.79
N PHE A 19 7.70 7.63 8.43
CA PHE A 19 8.69 8.70 8.30
C PHE A 19 9.36 8.74 6.92
N VAL A 20 8.91 7.90 6.00
CA VAL A 20 9.40 7.85 4.62
C VAL A 20 8.75 8.96 3.80
N GLN A 21 9.56 9.69 3.06
CA GLN A 21 9.08 10.67 2.10
C GLN A 21 9.03 10.06 0.70
N VAL A 22 7.97 10.35 -0.04
CA VAL A 22 7.92 10.15 -1.49
C VAL A 22 8.71 11.26 -2.16
N ILE A 23 9.64 10.89 -3.06
CA ILE A 23 10.50 11.82 -3.80
C ILE A 23 10.12 11.92 -5.28
N GLN A 24 9.48 10.88 -5.85
CA GLN A 24 8.86 10.91 -7.17
C GLN A 24 7.53 10.16 -7.14
N VAL A 25 6.55 10.66 -7.88
CA VAL A 25 5.27 9.99 -8.15
C VAL A 25 5.09 9.88 -9.66
N GLY A 26 4.99 8.65 -10.14
CA GLY A 26 4.53 8.35 -11.50
C GLY A 26 3.08 7.88 -11.48
N ALA A 27 2.26 8.35 -12.41
CA ALA A 27 0.92 7.82 -12.57
C ALA A 27 0.40 7.95 -14.01
N ILE A 28 -0.41 6.97 -14.45
CA ILE A 28 -1.03 6.94 -15.76
C ILE A 28 -2.53 6.70 -15.61
N ALA A 29 -3.35 7.66 -16.03
CA ALA A 29 -4.78 7.46 -16.18
C ALA A 29 -5.08 6.82 -17.53
N SER A 30 -5.88 5.77 -17.56
CA SER A 30 -6.27 5.08 -18.78
C SER A 30 -7.74 4.69 -18.79
N SER A 31 -8.30 4.54 -19.99
CA SER A 31 -9.63 3.96 -20.19
C SER A 31 -9.63 2.47 -19.79
N THR A 32 -10.82 1.88 -19.70
CA THR A 32 -10.97 0.43 -19.51
C THR A 32 -10.43 -0.41 -20.66
N SER A 33 -10.21 0.20 -21.85
CA SER A 33 -9.52 -0.39 -22.99
C SER A 33 -8.00 -0.16 -22.97
N LEU A 34 -7.45 0.33 -21.85
CA LEU A 34 -6.03 0.60 -21.62
C LEU A 34 -5.42 1.71 -22.52
N ASN A 35 -6.24 2.54 -23.17
CA ASN A 35 -5.75 3.73 -23.85
C ASN A 35 -5.38 4.79 -22.82
N GLU A 36 -4.17 5.31 -22.89
CA GLU A 36 -3.72 6.39 -22.03
C GLU A 36 -4.52 7.66 -22.27
N ILE A 37 -5.00 8.26 -21.18
CA ILE A 37 -5.77 9.51 -21.19
C ILE A 37 -4.87 10.67 -20.77
N ASP A 38 -4.05 10.45 -19.73
CA ASP A 38 -3.20 11.46 -19.14
C ASP A 38 -2.09 10.79 -18.31
N THR A 39 -1.00 11.51 -18.11
CA THR A 39 0.16 11.03 -17.34
C THR A 39 0.59 12.09 -16.34
N LEU A 40 1.14 11.65 -15.22
CA LEU A 40 1.76 12.47 -14.19
C LEU A 40 3.14 11.91 -13.90
N ASP A 41 4.14 12.79 -13.88
CA ASP A 41 5.51 12.51 -13.46
C ASP A 41 6.00 13.73 -12.68
N LEU A 42 6.08 13.61 -11.36
CA LEU A 42 6.45 14.72 -10.49
C LEU A 42 7.51 14.28 -9.49
N MET A 43 8.49 15.14 -9.28
CA MET A 43 9.60 14.95 -8.34
C MET A 43 9.70 16.17 -7.42
N CYS A 44 10.11 15.96 -6.17
CA CYS A 44 10.30 17.03 -5.20
C CYS A 44 11.63 16.96 -4.48
N THR A 45 12.03 18.08 -3.87
CA THR A 45 13.16 18.13 -2.96
C THR A 45 12.87 17.37 -1.65
N PRO A 46 13.90 16.77 -1.02
CA PRO A 46 13.76 16.19 0.31
C PRO A 46 13.37 17.24 1.35
N LEU A 47 12.50 16.84 2.26
CA LEU A 47 12.21 17.61 3.47
C LEU A 47 13.49 17.72 4.33
N PRO A 48 13.75 18.85 4.99
CA PRO A 48 14.97 19.04 5.78
C PRO A 48 15.18 17.98 6.87
N TRP A 49 14.09 17.39 7.39
CA TRP A 49 14.13 16.34 8.41
C TRP A 49 14.02 14.91 7.86
N THR A 50 14.14 14.72 6.55
CA THR A 50 14.09 13.40 5.91
C THR A 50 15.49 12.84 5.66
N VAL A 51 15.73 11.62 6.15
CA VAL A 51 16.94 10.86 5.83
C VAL A 51 16.72 10.12 4.50
N ILE A 52 17.52 10.47 3.48
CA ILE A 52 17.59 9.64 2.25
C ILE A 52 18.62 8.56 2.48
N THR A 53 18.17 7.30 2.45
CA THR A 53 19.05 6.18 2.71
C THR A 53 19.93 5.86 1.50
N PRO A 54 21.20 5.44 1.70
CA PRO A 54 22.10 5.10 0.60
C PRO A 54 21.55 4.03 -0.35
N LYS A 55 20.87 3.00 0.21
CA LYS A 55 20.26 1.94 -0.61
C LYS A 55 19.08 2.44 -1.43
N ALA A 56 18.24 3.33 -0.89
CA ALA A 56 17.12 3.87 -1.65
C ALA A 56 17.63 4.67 -2.84
N LEU A 57 18.60 5.57 -2.62
CA LEU A 57 19.17 6.37 -3.71
C LEU A 57 19.93 5.52 -4.73
N LEU A 58 20.59 4.43 -4.29
CA LEU A 58 21.26 3.50 -5.17
C LEU A 58 20.26 2.70 -6.04
N LEU A 59 19.10 2.34 -5.48
CA LEU A 59 18.07 1.59 -6.18
C LEU A 59 17.33 2.46 -7.20
N ASN A 60 16.79 3.59 -6.75
CA ASN A 60 15.94 4.46 -7.57
C ASN A 60 16.73 5.41 -8.49
N LYS A 61 18.02 5.62 -8.21
CA LYS A 61 18.94 6.49 -8.98
C LYS A 61 18.47 7.95 -9.11
N LYS A 62 17.55 8.41 -8.26
CA LYS A 62 16.91 9.74 -8.32
C LYS A 62 17.74 10.83 -7.65
N LYS A 63 18.97 11.03 -8.11
CA LYS A 63 19.84 12.13 -7.63
C LYS A 63 19.24 13.51 -7.92
N GLU A 64 18.44 13.63 -8.96
CA GLU A 64 17.75 14.85 -9.39
C GLU A 64 16.78 15.39 -8.32
N THR A 65 16.37 14.55 -7.35
CA THR A 65 15.53 14.99 -6.23
C THR A 65 16.18 16.10 -5.39
N PHE A 66 17.50 16.16 -5.32
CA PHE A 66 18.20 17.22 -4.58
C PHE A 66 18.16 18.59 -5.28
N GLU A 67 17.82 18.63 -6.56
CA GLU A 67 17.74 19.82 -7.40
C GLU A 67 16.34 20.01 -8.01
N ALA A 68 15.33 19.30 -7.50
CA ALA A 68 13.96 19.37 -8.02
C ALA A 68 13.35 20.77 -7.79
N ASP A 69 12.54 21.21 -8.75
CA ASP A 69 11.90 22.55 -8.70
C ASP A 69 10.76 22.60 -7.67
N LEU A 70 10.10 21.47 -7.39
CA LEU A 70 8.96 21.42 -6.48
C LEU A 70 9.40 21.11 -5.05
N SER A 71 8.80 21.79 -4.09
CA SER A 71 8.80 21.34 -2.71
C SER A 71 7.93 20.10 -2.54
N HIS A 72 8.11 19.38 -1.42
CA HIS A 72 7.28 18.23 -1.09
C HIS A 72 5.78 18.60 -1.03
N TYR A 73 5.44 19.74 -0.39
CA TYR A 73 4.06 20.21 -0.32
C TYR A 73 3.47 20.49 -1.70
N GLN A 74 4.22 21.18 -2.57
CA GLN A 74 3.78 21.51 -3.93
C GLN A 74 3.52 20.26 -4.74
N MET A 75 4.46 19.29 -4.74
CA MET A 75 4.31 18.04 -5.45
C MET A 75 3.09 17.25 -4.97
N ILE A 76 2.95 17.04 -3.66
CA ILE A 76 1.86 16.24 -3.10
C ILE A 76 0.50 16.89 -3.32
N LYS A 77 0.42 18.22 -3.24
CA LYS A 77 -0.79 18.98 -3.58
C LYS A 77 -1.16 18.81 -5.05
N GLU A 78 -0.18 18.86 -5.95
CA GLU A 78 -0.40 18.68 -7.38
C GLU A 78 -0.85 17.25 -7.72
N VAL A 79 -0.22 16.23 -7.14
CA VAL A 79 -0.63 14.82 -7.25
C VAL A 79 -2.09 14.65 -6.81
N HIS A 80 -2.44 15.17 -5.63
CA HIS A 80 -3.80 15.05 -5.10
C HIS A 80 -4.83 15.77 -5.99
N ASN A 81 -4.51 16.98 -6.49
CA ASN A 81 -5.37 17.73 -7.40
C ASN A 81 -5.56 16.98 -8.74
N LYS A 82 -4.49 16.41 -9.28
CA LYS A 82 -4.52 15.64 -10.52
C LYS A 82 -5.37 14.38 -10.37
N TRP A 83 -5.16 13.63 -9.30
CA TRP A 83 -5.95 12.43 -9.00
C TRP A 83 -7.43 12.79 -8.76
N SER A 84 -7.72 13.88 -8.03
CA SER A 84 -9.08 14.37 -7.83
C SER A 84 -9.75 14.76 -9.16
N LYS A 85 -9.01 15.38 -10.08
CA LYS A 85 -9.51 15.71 -11.42
C LYS A 85 -9.77 14.46 -12.26
N TRP A 86 -8.89 13.48 -12.21
CA TRP A 86 -9.06 12.23 -12.96
C TRP A 86 -10.25 11.42 -12.45
N THR A 87 -10.40 11.30 -11.13
CA THR A 87 -11.52 10.57 -10.54
C THR A 87 -12.83 11.31 -10.76
N GLY A 88 -12.91 12.63 -10.50
CA GLY A 88 -14.09 13.46 -10.72
C GLY A 88 -15.40 12.76 -10.32
N ASP A 89 -16.33 12.66 -11.28
CA ASP A 89 -17.56 11.89 -11.16
C ASP A 89 -17.41 10.41 -11.60
N ASN A 90 -16.19 10.00 -11.99
CA ASN A 90 -15.89 8.66 -12.45
C ASN A 90 -15.40 7.79 -11.28
N LYS A 91 -15.92 6.57 -11.22
CA LYS A 91 -15.34 5.53 -10.36
C LYS A 91 -14.02 5.06 -10.98
N SER A 92 -12.94 5.13 -10.22
CA SER A 92 -11.60 4.75 -10.68
C SER A 92 -11.07 3.58 -9.86
N ILE A 93 -10.30 2.71 -10.52
CA ILE A 93 -9.54 1.67 -9.84
C ILE A 93 -8.08 2.10 -9.84
N PHE A 94 -7.54 2.36 -8.65
CA PHE A 94 -6.11 2.65 -8.46
C PHE A 94 -5.34 1.33 -8.42
N ILE A 95 -4.36 1.20 -9.31
CA ILE A 95 -3.63 -0.04 -9.56
C ILE A 95 -2.15 0.18 -9.26
N SER A 96 -1.60 -0.68 -8.40
CA SER A 96 -0.18 -0.67 -8.03
C SER A 96 0.42 -2.08 -8.07
N TYR A 97 1.73 -2.17 -7.90
CA TYR A 97 2.44 -3.43 -7.78
C TYR A 97 3.09 -3.57 -6.40
N ASN A 98 2.56 -4.43 -5.54
CA ASN A 98 2.90 -4.53 -4.11
C ASN A 98 2.62 -3.25 -3.31
N GLY A 99 1.90 -2.31 -3.90
CA GLY A 99 1.69 -0.98 -3.36
C GLY A 99 0.75 -0.94 -2.15
N MET A 100 -0.14 -1.92 -1.97
CA MET A 100 -1.02 -1.95 -0.79
C MET A 100 -0.26 -2.07 0.53
N HIS A 101 0.94 -2.62 0.50
CA HIS A 101 1.84 -2.73 1.64
C HIS A 101 2.90 -1.62 1.71
N PHE A 102 3.11 -0.89 0.61
CA PHE A 102 4.16 0.11 0.51
C PHE A 102 3.63 1.44 -0.04
N ASP A 103 3.50 1.61 -1.36
CA ASP A 103 3.15 2.90 -1.99
C ASP A 103 1.88 3.52 -1.44
N GLU A 104 0.82 2.74 -1.31
CA GLU A 104 -0.46 3.19 -0.78
C GLU A 104 -0.33 3.68 0.67
N GLN A 105 0.44 2.94 1.49
CA GLN A 105 0.65 3.31 2.88
C GLN A 105 1.46 4.60 3.02
N ILE A 106 2.47 4.77 2.18
CA ILE A 106 3.30 5.96 2.17
C ILE A 106 2.53 7.14 1.59
N MET A 107 1.86 6.99 0.44
CA MET A 107 1.06 8.07 -0.16
C MET A 107 -0.02 8.62 0.78
N ARG A 108 -0.70 7.75 1.54
CA ARG A 108 -1.65 8.19 2.57
C ARG A 108 -1.00 9.09 3.61
N ARG A 109 0.24 8.79 4.02
CA ARG A 109 1.00 9.61 4.95
C ARG A 109 1.42 10.93 4.32
N GLN A 110 1.82 10.93 3.05
CA GLN A 110 2.12 12.17 2.35
C GLN A 110 0.89 13.09 2.29
N PHE A 111 -0.27 12.56 1.95
CA PHE A 111 -1.51 13.35 1.97
C PHE A 111 -1.86 13.84 3.38
N TYR A 112 -1.76 12.99 4.39
CA TYR A 112 -1.99 13.33 5.78
C TYR A 112 -1.05 14.44 6.28
N TRP A 113 0.26 14.36 6.01
CA TRP A 113 1.23 15.39 6.40
C TRP A 113 0.97 16.72 5.69
N ASN A 114 0.39 16.68 4.51
CA ASN A 114 0.08 17.85 3.71
C ASN A 114 -1.38 18.29 3.82
N LEU A 115 -2.12 17.86 4.86
CA LEU A 115 -3.51 18.27 5.14
C LEU A 115 -4.48 17.97 4.00
N LEU A 116 -4.26 16.90 3.24
CA LEU A 116 -5.08 16.43 2.14
C LEU A 116 -5.81 15.15 2.52
N ASP A 117 -6.85 14.77 1.76
CA ASP A 117 -7.56 13.50 2.01
C ASP A 117 -6.66 12.29 1.76
N PRO A 118 -6.29 11.53 2.81
CA PRO A 118 -5.42 10.37 2.66
C PRO A 118 -6.11 9.15 2.04
N TYR A 119 -7.42 9.20 1.82
CA TYR A 119 -8.23 8.07 1.38
C TYR A 119 -8.80 8.22 -0.03
N ILE A 120 -8.30 9.15 -0.83
CA ILE A 120 -8.77 9.43 -2.20
C ILE A 120 -8.81 8.18 -3.09
N THR A 121 -7.91 7.22 -2.88
CA THR A 121 -7.80 5.98 -3.66
C THR A 121 -8.93 4.98 -3.40
N ASN A 122 -9.67 5.12 -2.29
CA ASN A 122 -10.71 4.16 -1.88
C ASN A 122 -11.98 4.80 -1.30
N THR A 123 -12.17 6.08 -1.52
CA THR A 123 -13.39 6.84 -1.18
C THR A 123 -14.10 7.31 -2.45
N ASN A 124 -15.30 7.85 -2.33
CA ASN A 124 -16.08 8.42 -3.43
C ASN A 124 -16.31 7.44 -4.60
N GLY A 125 -16.39 6.14 -4.30
CA GLY A 125 -16.59 5.08 -5.29
C GLY A 125 -15.31 4.61 -5.97
N ASN A 126 -14.15 5.14 -5.60
CA ASN A 126 -12.85 4.61 -6.00
C ASN A 126 -12.54 3.30 -5.27
N SER A 127 -11.75 2.46 -5.90
CA SER A 127 -11.27 1.21 -5.34
C SER A 127 -9.80 0.98 -5.71
N ARG A 128 -9.20 -0.04 -5.12
CA ARG A 128 -7.77 -0.34 -5.27
C ARG A 128 -7.53 -1.75 -5.70
N LEU A 129 -6.48 -1.96 -6.48
CA LEU A 129 -6.05 -3.26 -6.94
C LEU A 129 -4.53 -3.36 -6.87
N ASP A 130 -4.04 -4.43 -6.28
CA ASP A 130 -2.62 -4.76 -6.23
C ASP A 130 -2.33 -5.98 -7.12
N ILE A 131 -1.62 -5.76 -8.22
CA ILE A 131 -1.37 -6.82 -9.20
C ILE A 131 -0.36 -7.84 -8.68
N TYR A 132 0.61 -7.45 -7.84
CA TYR A 132 1.50 -8.43 -7.19
C TYR A 132 0.72 -9.51 -6.43
N ILE A 133 -0.35 -9.11 -5.76
CA ILE A 133 -1.22 -10.05 -5.04
C ILE A 133 -1.92 -11.01 -6.02
N LYS A 134 -2.35 -10.52 -7.19
CA LYS A 134 -2.99 -11.37 -8.22
C LYS A 134 -1.99 -12.29 -8.94
N MET A 135 -0.72 -11.84 -9.07
CA MET A 135 0.35 -12.70 -9.59
C MET A 135 0.61 -13.94 -8.73
N GLN A 136 0.33 -13.89 -7.43
CA GLN A 136 0.42 -15.09 -6.57
C GLN A 136 -0.59 -16.17 -6.98
N VAL A 137 -1.80 -15.77 -7.37
CA VAL A 137 -2.82 -16.69 -7.89
C VAL A 137 -2.41 -17.22 -9.26
N ILE A 138 -1.99 -16.33 -10.17
CA ILE A 138 -1.56 -16.70 -11.52
C ILE A 138 -0.39 -17.69 -11.46
N ALA A 139 0.58 -17.46 -10.59
CA ALA A 139 1.72 -18.35 -10.45
C ALA A 139 1.36 -19.72 -9.82
N ASN A 140 0.26 -19.83 -9.07
CA ASN A 140 -0.21 -21.10 -8.51
C ASN A 140 -1.04 -21.92 -9.50
N PHE A 141 -1.85 -21.29 -10.33
CA PHE A 141 -2.86 -22.00 -11.15
C PHE A 141 -2.72 -21.82 -12.65
N TYR A 142 -2.03 -20.80 -13.13
CA TYR A 142 -1.98 -20.43 -14.55
C TYR A 142 -0.58 -20.46 -15.15
N ASP A 143 0.41 -21.07 -14.48
CA ASP A 143 1.80 -21.15 -14.94
C ASP A 143 1.95 -21.91 -16.29
N HIS A 144 0.97 -22.73 -16.64
CA HIS A 144 0.90 -23.46 -17.92
C HIS A 144 0.54 -22.57 -19.13
N ILE A 145 -0.06 -21.39 -18.90
CA ILE A 145 -0.43 -20.44 -19.97
C ILE A 145 0.15 -19.04 -19.74
N PHE A 146 0.50 -18.70 -18.51
CA PHE A 146 1.07 -17.41 -18.16
C PHE A 146 2.57 -17.57 -17.83
N PRO A 147 3.47 -16.92 -18.60
CA PRO A 147 4.91 -17.05 -18.38
C PRO A 147 5.33 -16.49 -17.01
N ILE A 148 5.71 -17.39 -16.11
CA ILE A 148 6.16 -17.01 -14.75
C ILE A 148 7.68 -16.88 -14.71
N PRO A 149 8.23 -15.70 -14.35
CA PRO A 149 9.67 -15.51 -14.25
C PRO A 149 10.31 -16.41 -13.19
N LYS A 150 11.57 -16.80 -13.44
CA LYS A 150 12.40 -17.54 -12.47
C LYS A 150 13.76 -16.85 -12.28
N ARG A 151 14.24 -16.85 -11.05
CA ARG A 151 15.62 -16.50 -10.66
C ARG A 151 16.21 -17.65 -9.86
N ASP A 152 17.36 -18.16 -10.24
CA ASP A 152 18.02 -19.32 -9.60
C ASP A 152 17.03 -20.50 -9.43
N GLU A 153 16.34 -20.86 -10.50
CA GLU A 153 15.31 -21.93 -10.57
C GLU A 153 14.08 -21.72 -9.67
N LYS A 154 13.99 -20.61 -8.96
CA LYS A 154 12.85 -20.27 -8.11
C LYS A 154 11.97 -19.22 -8.75
N VAL A 155 10.66 -19.31 -8.48
CA VAL A 155 9.69 -18.30 -8.94
C VAL A 155 10.10 -16.92 -8.45
N SER A 156 10.02 -15.95 -9.35
CA SER A 156 10.18 -14.53 -9.05
C SER A 156 8.90 -13.78 -9.42
N LEU A 157 8.35 -13.06 -8.47
CA LEU A 157 7.19 -12.19 -8.71
C LEU A 157 7.59 -10.70 -8.72
N LYS A 158 8.81 -10.37 -9.11
CA LYS A 158 9.23 -8.98 -9.26
C LYS A 158 8.74 -8.41 -10.59
N LEU A 159 8.27 -7.16 -10.58
CA LEU A 159 7.76 -6.48 -11.78
C LEU A 159 8.80 -6.44 -12.91
N GLU A 160 10.05 -6.12 -12.59
CA GLU A 160 11.17 -6.09 -13.55
C GLU A 160 11.45 -7.45 -14.23
N ASP A 161 11.16 -8.57 -13.54
CA ASP A 161 11.34 -9.91 -14.12
C ASP A 161 10.21 -10.25 -15.07
N PHE A 162 8.98 -9.84 -14.78
CA PHE A 162 7.87 -9.93 -15.74
C PHE A 162 8.12 -9.05 -16.97
N ALA A 163 8.65 -7.82 -16.78
CA ALA A 163 9.00 -6.95 -17.88
C ALA A 163 9.98 -7.64 -18.85
N LYS A 164 11.02 -8.32 -18.31
CA LYS A 164 11.97 -9.10 -19.12
C LYS A 164 11.32 -10.27 -19.86
N VAL A 165 10.47 -11.05 -19.17
CA VAL A 165 9.78 -12.20 -19.77
C VAL A 165 8.87 -11.77 -20.93
N PHE A 166 8.23 -10.60 -20.82
CA PHE A 166 7.41 -10.03 -21.88
C PHE A 166 8.19 -9.16 -22.87
N ASN A 167 9.53 -9.20 -22.86
CA ASN A 167 10.43 -8.49 -23.79
C ASN A 167 10.20 -6.96 -23.79
N MET A 168 9.92 -6.38 -22.63
CA MET A 168 9.82 -4.93 -22.48
C MET A 168 11.21 -4.32 -22.30
N ASN A 169 11.40 -3.08 -22.77
CA ASN A 169 12.65 -2.36 -22.52
C ASN A 169 12.73 -1.98 -21.04
N THR A 170 13.75 -2.46 -20.33
CA THR A 170 13.96 -2.25 -18.88
C THR A 170 15.10 -1.28 -18.58
N GLU A 171 15.60 -0.53 -19.57
CA GLU A 171 16.72 0.43 -19.36
C GLU A 171 16.38 1.51 -18.33
N ASN A 172 15.11 1.92 -18.27
CA ASN A 172 14.61 2.91 -17.33
C ASN A 172 13.78 2.30 -16.18
N ALA A 173 14.01 1.03 -15.83
CA ALA A 173 13.42 0.45 -14.62
C ALA A 173 13.83 1.28 -13.38
N HIS A 174 12.93 1.39 -12.39
CA HIS A 174 13.02 2.30 -11.25
C HIS A 174 12.85 3.79 -11.62
N ASP A 175 12.13 4.05 -12.71
CA ASP A 175 11.45 5.32 -12.96
C ASP A 175 9.97 5.11 -12.74
N ALA A 176 9.34 5.89 -11.87
CA ALA A 176 7.97 5.63 -11.42
C ALA A 176 6.96 5.60 -12.60
N VAL A 177 7.15 6.39 -13.66
CA VAL A 177 6.26 6.35 -14.84
C VAL A 177 6.52 5.13 -15.70
N GLU A 178 7.79 4.74 -15.88
CA GLU A 178 8.12 3.52 -16.63
C GLU A 178 7.62 2.27 -15.90
N ASP A 179 7.72 2.23 -14.57
CA ASP A 179 7.17 1.14 -13.77
C ASP A 179 5.64 1.09 -13.86
N CYS A 180 4.95 2.24 -13.95
CA CYS A 180 3.53 2.29 -14.31
C CYS A 180 3.24 1.71 -15.71
N ARG A 181 4.11 1.93 -16.70
CA ARG A 181 3.97 1.32 -18.05
C ARG A 181 4.17 -0.19 -18.00
N PHE A 182 5.16 -0.67 -17.24
CA PHE A 182 5.36 -2.12 -17.02
C PHE A 182 4.15 -2.73 -16.34
N LEU A 183 3.64 -2.11 -15.31
CA LEU A 183 2.45 -2.54 -14.60
C LEU A 183 1.21 -2.58 -15.51
N LYS A 184 0.98 -1.55 -16.32
CA LYS A 184 -0.12 -1.50 -17.29
C LYS A 184 -0.01 -2.62 -18.34
N ASN A 185 1.18 -2.92 -18.82
CA ASN A 185 1.40 -4.02 -19.75
C ASN A 185 1.18 -5.38 -19.08
N LEU A 186 1.67 -5.60 -17.88
CA LEU A 186 1.42 -6.82 -17.11
C LEU A 186 -0.08 -7.00 -16.83
N PHE A 187 -0.79 -5.93 -16.49
CA PHE A 187 -2.24 -5.92 -16.33
C PHE A 187 -2.97 -6.29 -17.63
N SER A 188 -2.52 -5.78 -18.78
CA SER A 188 -3.03 -6.17 -20.11
C SER A 188 -2.84 -7.67 -20.37
N LYS A 189 -1.69 -8.23 -19.98
CA LYS A 189 -1.42 -9.67 -20.11
C LYS A 189 -2.33 -10.52 -19.23
N THR A 190 -2.69 -10.05 -18.04
CA THR A 190 -3.68 -10.78 -17.21
C THR A 190 -5.05 -10.79 -17.88
N MET A 191 -5.47 -9.68 -18.49
CA MET A 191 -6.73 -9.58 -19.22
C MET A 191 -6.76 -10.54 -20.43
N GLU A 192 -5.63 -10.64 -21.14
CA GLU A 192 -5.50 -11.47 -22.34
C GLU A 192 -5.45 -12.97 -22.00
N LEU A 193 -4.60 -13.36 -21.05
CA LEU A 193 -4.25 -14.76 -20.81
C LEU A 193 -5.12 -15.45 -19.76
N THR A 194 -5.74 -14.69 -18.84
CA THR A 194 -6.57 -15.23 -17.76
C THR A 194 -7.91 -14.49 -17.65
N PRO A 195 -8.74 -14.47 -18.72
CA PRO A 195 -9.90 -13.56 -18.81
C PRO A 195 -10.98 -13.81 -17.75
N ASN A 196 -11.24 -15.04 -17.33
CA ASN A 196 -12.23 -15.31 -16.28
C ASN A 196 -11.70 -14.87 -14.92
N PHE A 197 -10.46 -15.16 -14.58
CA PHE A 197 -9.84 -14.66 -13.35
C PHE A 197 -9.71 -13.13 -13.36
N PHE A 198 -9.37 -12.53 -14.51
CA PHE A 198 -9.36 -11.07 -14.65
C PHE A 198 -10.73 -10.47 -14.33
N LYS A 199 -11.80 -11.02 -14.87
CA LYS A 199 -13.17 -10.59 -14.61
C LYS A 199 -13.51 -10.69 -13.11
N GLU A 200 -13.16 -11.80 -12.46
CA GLU A 200 -13.36 -12.00 -11.02
C GLU A 200 -12.64 -10.92 -10.21
N PHE A 201 -11.35 -10.74 -10.39
CA PHE A 201 -10.62 -9.80 -9.55
C PHE A 201 -10.95 -8.32 -9.81
N ILE A 202 -11.38 -7.95 -11.02
CA ILE A 202 -11.86 -6.59 -11.31
C ILE A 202 -13.21 -6.33 -10.64
N SER A 203 -14.09 -7.33 -10.60
CA SER A 203 -15.41 -7.20 -9.96
C SER A 203 -15.32 -7.17 -8.41
N THR A 204 -14.20 -7.54 -7.82
CA THR A 204 -13.99 -7.66 -6.37
C THR A 204 -13.03 -6.61 -5.79
N THR A 205 -12.88 -5.45 -6.44
CA THR A 205 -11.96 -4.40 -6.00
C THR A 205 -12.47 -3.56 -4.84
N SER A 206 -13.79 -3.49 -4.61
CA SER A 206 -14.37 -2.82 -3.46
C SER A 206 -14.60 -3.79 -2.29
N LYS A 207 -14.64 -3.25 -1.06
CA LYS A 207 -14.92 -4.04 0.14
C LYS A 207 -16.26 -4.79 0.05
N ILE A 208 -17.30 -4.13 -0.45
CA ILE A 208 -18.66 -4.68 -0.54
C ILE A 208 -18.70 -5.78 -1.59
N ASP A 209 -18.14 -5.52 -2.78
CA ASP A 209 -18.16 -6.50 -3.86
C ASP A 209 -17.35 -7.74 -3.50
N LEU A 210 -16.17 -7.57 -2.85
CA LEU A 210 -15.37 -8.69 -2.36
C LEU A 210 -16.10 -9.49 -1.30
N PHE A 211 -16.75 -8.82 -0.34
CA PHE A 211 -17.54 -9.51 0.69
C PHE A 211 -18.68 -10.33 0.08
N ASN A 212 -19.44 -9.74 -0.86
CA ASN A 212 -20.54 -10.42 -1.53
C ASN A 212 -20.03 -11.64 -2.32
N HIS A 213 -18.94 -11.49 -3.07
CA HIS A 213 -18.33 -12.59 -3.80
C HIS A 213 -17.89 -13.74 -2.88
N LEU A 214 -17.28 -13.42 -1.72
CA LEU A 214 -16.87 -14.42 -0.74
C LEU A 214 -18.07 -15.07 -0.01
N ALA A 215 -19.22 -14.39 0.05
CA ALA A 215 -20.43 -14.93 0.64
C ALA A 215 -21.23 -15.82 -0.33
N GLU A 216 -21.27 -15.45 -1.61
CA GLU A 216 -21.98 -16.15 -2.66
C GLU A 216 -21.30 -17.48 -3.03
N GLU A 217 -19.99 -17.43 -3.28
CA GLU A 217 -19.22 -18.59 -3.64
C GLU A 217 -18.85 -19.45 -2.42
N GLU A 218 -18.94 -20.77 -2.57
CA GLU A 218 -18.76 -21.67 -1.43
C GLU A 218 -17.30 -21.97 -1.14
N VAL A 219 -16.51 -22.16 -2.19
CA VAL A 219 -15.10 -22.59 -2.11
C VAL A 219 -14.22 -21.62 -2.86
N HIS A 220 -13.23 -21.11 -2.15
CA HIS A 220 -12.16 -20.28 -2.69
C HIS A 220 -10.80 -20.93 -2.41
N TYR A 221 -9.79 -20.57 -3.18
CA TYR A 221 -8.40 -20.91 -2.90
C TYR A 221 -7.64 -19.66 -2.49
N LEU A 222 -7.01 -19.70 -1.31
CA LEU A 222 -6.11 -18.66 -0.85
C LEU A 222 -4.67 -19.04 -1.21
N CYS A 223 -4.03 -18.19 -2.02
CA CYS A 223 -2.66 -18.38 -2.46
C CYS A 223 -1.68 -17.62 -1.57
N SER A 224 -0.45 -18.06 -1.53
CA SER A 224 0.64 -17.37 -0.84
C SER A 224 1.96 -17.60 -1.56
N TYR A 225 2.82 -16.58 -1.48
CA TYR A 225 4.19 -16.64 -1.96
C TYR A 225 5.12 -16.28 -0.81
N PHE A 226 5.77 -17.28 -0.23
CA PHE A 226 6.60 -17.09 0.95
C PHE A 226 7.93 -17.84 0.81
N TYR A 227 9.05 -17.13 1.01
CA TYR A 227 10.40 -17.65 0.76
C TYR A 227 10.55 -18.28 -0.64
N LYS A 228 9.99 -17.62 -1.68
CA LYS A 228 9.98 -18.10 -3.07
C LYS A 228 9.23 -19.43 -3.28
N ASN A 229 8.40 -19.84 -2.32
CA ASN A 229 7.53 -21.01 -2.45
C ASN A 229 6.08 -20.56 -2.63
N LEU A 230 5.42 -21.14 -3.62
CA LEU A 230 4.00 -20.99 -3.86
C LEU A 230 3.23 -22.03 -3.07
N LYS A 231 2.15 -21.62 -2.42
CA LYS A 231 1.21 -22.52 -1.72
C LYS A 231 -0.20 -21.99 -1.91
N SER A 232 -1.16 -22.90 -1.97
CA SER A 232 -2.58 -22.57 -1.92
C SER A 232 -3.31 -23.59 -1.02
N PHE A 233 -4.44 -23.17 -0.47
CA PHE A 233 -5.35 -24.04 0.26
C PHE A 233 -6.81 -23.61 0.02
N PRO A 234 -7.76 -24.58 -0.01
CA PRO A 234 -9.16 -24.26 -0.15
C PRO A 234 -9.74 -23.69 1.14
N PHE A 235 -10.61 -22.69 1.02
CA PHE A 235 -11.28 -22.09 2.16
C PHE A 235 -12.71 -21.70 1.85
N THR A 236 -13.52 -21.54 2.89
CA THR A 236 -14.80 -20.84 2.86
C THR A 236 -14.77 -19.64 3.81
N ALA A 237 -15.49 -18.59 3.45
CA ALA A 237 -15.60 -17.41 4.29
C ALA A 237 -16.71 -17.58 5.33
N LEU A 238 -16.45 -17.19 6.57
CA LEU A 238 -17.41 -17.24 7.67
C LEU A 238 -18.20 -15.93 7.71
N THR A 239 -18.99 -15.71 6.65
CA THR A 239 -19.78 -14.49 6.47
C THR A 239 -21.00 -14.51 7.36
N GLY A 240 -21.08 -13.56 8.33
CA GLY A 240 -22.30 -13.26 9.06
C GLY A 240 -23.25 -12.37 8.24
N ALA A 241 -24.37 -11.98 8.85
CA ALA A 241 -25.39 -11.16 8.19
C ALA A 241 -24.92 -9.73 7.85
N GLU A 242 -23.90 -9.22 8.53
CA GLU A 242 -23.40 -7.84 8.38
C GLU A 242 -21.87 -7.78 8.29
N ILE A 243 -21.38 -6.77 7.57
CA ILE A 243 -19.93 -6.46 7.49
C ILE A 243 -19.55 -5.64 8.73
N LEU A 244 -19.13 -6.29 9.80
CA LEU A 244 -18.79 -5.64 11.07
C LEU A 244 -17.35 -5.10 11.10
N SER A 245 -16.44 -5.69 10.32
CA SER A 245 -15.00 -5.42 10.37
C SER A 245 -14.40 -5.25 8.96
N ASN A 246 -13.15 -4.78 8.90
CA ASN A 246 -12.34 -4.84 7.68
C ASN A 246 -11.64 -6.20 7.50
N GLU A 247 -11.74 -7.07 8.49
CA GLU A 247 -11.23 -8.43 8.47
C GLU A 247 -12.40 -9.42 8.49
N LEU A 248 -12.28 -10.48 7.72
CA LEU A 248 -13.26 -11.56 7.62
C LEU A 248 -12.60 -12.89 8.03
N PRO A 249 -13.19 -13.64 8.95
CA PRO A 249 -12.75 -14.98 9.25
C PRO A 249 -12.98 -15.93 8.08
N ILE A 250 -12.04 -16.84 7.88
CA ILE A 250 -12.13 -17.94 6.92
C ILE A 250 -11.77 -19.26 7.59
N PHE A 251 -12.30 -20.35 7.05
CA PHE A 251 -11.99 -21.71 7.49
C PHE A 251 -11.28 -22.50 6.39
N ASN A 252 -10.14 -23.10 6.70
CA ASN A 252 -9.41 -23.97 5.77
C ASN A 252 -10.13 -25.33 5.62
N LEU A 253 -10.66 -25.58 4.44
CA LEU A 253 -11.46 -26.74 4.09
C LEU A 253 -10.69 -28.07 3.98
N GLU A 254 -9.36 -28.04 4.09
CA GLU A 254 -8.56 -29.28 4.29
C GLU A 254 -8.92 -29.97 5.63
N ASN A 255 -9.45 -29.20 6.59
CA ASN A 255 -9.91 -29.70 7.88
C ASN A 255 -11.41 -30.06 7.83
N ASN A 256 -11.83 -31.07 8.61
CA ASN A 256 -13.22 -31.42 8.73
C ASN A 256 -13.93 -30.46 9.71
N PRO A 257 -14.97 -29.70 9.29
CA PRO A 257 -15.66 -28.76 10.17
C PRO A 257 -16.43 -29.46 11.31
N ASP A 258 -16.85 -30.72 11.13
CA ASP A 258 -17.54 -31.49 12.16
C ASP A 258 -16.73 -31.62 13.46
N ASP A 259 -15.39 -31.56 13.38
CA ASP A 259 -14.47 -31.63 14.54
C ASP A 259 -14.54 -30.36 15.43
N TYR A 260 -15.21 -29.29 14.97
CA TYR A 260 -15.24 -27.96 15.61
C TYR A 260 -16.63 -27.50 16.03
N PHE A 261 -17.69 -28.06 15.48
CA PHE A 261 -19.06 -27.58 15.73
C PHE A 261 -19.51 -27.67 17.18
N ASP A 262 -19.16 -28.76 17.84
CA ASP A 262 -19.57 -29.03 19.22
C ASP A 262 -18.58 -28.52 20.28
N LEU A 263 -17.50 -27.86 19.86
CA LEU A 263 -16.54 -27.29 20.80
C LEU A 263 -17.12 -26.11 21.57
N SER A 264 -16.77 -26.01 22.84
CA SER A 264 -17.10 -24.84 23.65
C SER A 264 -16.38 -23.57 23.14
N THR A 265 -16.92 -22.40 23.45
CA THR A 265 -16.30 -21.11 23.12
C THR A 265 -14.84 -21.03 23.59
N SER A 266 -14.52 -21.55 24.80
CA SER A 266 -13.17 -21.55 25.33
C SER A 266 -12.22 -22.44 24.50
N GLN A 267 -12.67 -23.61 24.05
CA GLN A 267 -11.88 -24.50 23.19
C GLN A 267 -11.66 -23.90 21.81
N LEU A 268 -12.71 -23.33 21.19
CA LEU A 268 -12.60 -22.60 19.92
C LEU A 268 -11.63 -21.41 20.04
N SER A 269 -11.74 -20.62 21.10
CA SER A 269 -10.86 -19.47 21.34
C SER A 269 -9.38 -19.89 21.45
N GLN A 270 -9.11 -21.02 22.11
CA GLN A 270 -7.76 -21.58 22.19
C GLN A 270 -7.23 -21.97 20.80
N ILE A 271 -8.04 -22.66 19.99
CA ILE A 271 -7.67 -23.08 18.64
C ILE A 271 -7.46 -21.86 17.73
N ILE A 272 -8.37 -20.89 17.76
CA ILE A 272 -8.29 -19.67 16.95
C ILE A 272 -7.03 -18.86 17.30
N SER A 273 -6.63 -18.86 18.57
CA SER A 273 -5.42 -18.14 19.04
C SER A 273 -4.11 -18.81 18.61
N ASP A 274 -4.10 -20.10 18.29
CA ASP A 274 -2.93 -20.80 17.79
C ASP A 274 -2.73 -20.54 16.29
N ARG A 275 -2.00 -19.48 15.97
CA ARG A 275 -1.74 -19.05 14.59
C ARG A 275 -1.04 -20.10 13.70
N ARG A 276 -0.43 -21.15 14.27
CA ARG A 276 0.37 -22.11 13.49
C ARG A 276 -0.46 -23.29 12.99
N SER A 277 -1.34 -23.81 13.83
CA SER A 277 -2.11 -25.03 13.55
C SER A 277 -3.61 -24.77 13.33
N SER A 278 -4.09 -23.54 13.58
CA SER A 278 -5.50 -23.19 13.44
C SER A 278 -6.00 -23.34 12.00
N PRO A 279 -7.18 -23.99 11.80
CA PRO A 279 -7.86 -23.93 10.51
C PRO A 279 -8.52 -22.56 10.25
N PHE A 280 -8.63 -21.72 11.27
CA PHE A 280 -9.18 -20.38 11.17
C PHE A 280 -8.11 -19.36 10.84
N ARG A 281 -8.41 -18.45 9.93
CA ARG A 281 -7.56 -17.31 9.58
C ARG A 281 -8.41 -16.07 9.38
N LYS A 282 -7.77 -14.91 9.34
CA LYS A 282 -8.40 -13.64 8.96
C LYS A 282 -7.86 -13.18 7.62
N ILE A 283 -8.74 -12.67 6.77
CA ILE A 283 -8.37 -11.97 5.53
C ILE A 283 -8.91 -10.54 5.57
N GLY A 284 -8.13 -9.59 5.08
CA GLY A 284 -8.57 -8.20 4.98
C GLY A 284 -9.44 -8.00 3.73
N ILE A 285 -10.70 -7.59 3.90
CA ILE A 285 -11.63 -7.35 2.77
C ILE A 285 -11.63 -5.91 2.26
N ASN A 286 -10.84 -5.03 2.85
CA ASN A 286 -10.63 -3.66 2.39
C ASN A 286 -9.36 -3.49 1.53
N LYS A 287 -8.81 -4.58 1.03
CA LYS A 287 -7.60 -4.64 0.21
C LYS A 287 -7.66 -5.83 -0.75
N SER A 288 -6.77 -5.86 -1.76
CA SER A 288 -6.59 -7.05 -2.61
C SER A 288 -6.20 -8.26 -1.77
N ILE A 289 -6.80 -9.41 -2.06
CA ILE A 289 -6.43 -10.70 -1.47
C ILE A 289 -5.95 -11.66 -2.56
N PRO A 290 -5.03 -12.57 -2.27
CA PRO A 290 -4.53 -13.55 -3.24
C PRO A 290 -5.47 -14.75 -3.33
N SER A 291 -6.72 -14.53 -3.74
CA SER A 291 -7.72 -15.58 -3.82
C SER A 291 -8.35 -15.67 -5.20
N ILE A 292 -8.92 -16.84 -5.46
CA ILE A 292 -9.71 -17.17 -6.64
C ILE A 292 -10.82 -18.15 -6.24
N SER A 293 -12.01 -18.02 -6.84
CA SER A 293 -13.10 -18.96 -6.63
C SER A 293 -12.83 -20.30 -7.32
N ALA A 294 -13.32 -21.38 -6.73
CA ALA A 294 -13.29 -22.70 -7.37
C ALA A 294 -14.07 -22.70 -8.69
N GLU A 295 -15.15 -21.92 -8.79
CA GLU A 295 -15.96 -21.80 -10.00
C GLU A 295 -15.17 -21.21 -11.16
N THR A 296 -14.39 -20.14 -10.92
CA THR A 296 -13.50 -19.56 -11.95
C THR A 296 -12.43 -20.56 -12.41
N LEU A 297 -11.82 -21.30 -11.47
CA LEU A 297 -10.83 -22.33 -11.82
C LEU A 297 -11.45 -23.45 -12.66
N VAL A 298 -12.65 -23.92 -12.31
CA VAL A 298 -13.38 -24.94 -13.09
C VAL A 298 -13.77 -24.40 -14.48
N ALA A 299 -14.23 -23.14 -14.56
CA ALA A 299 -14.54 -22.47 -15.83
C ALA A 299 -13.30 -22.35 -16.76
N ASP A 300 -12.10 -22.24 -16.16
CA ASP A 300 -10.83 -22.24 -16.88
C ASP A 300 -10.24 -23.65 -17.11
N ASN A 301 -11.05 -24.71 -16.88
CA ASN A 301 -10.69 -26.12 -17.03
C ASN A 301 -9.52 -26.57 -16.14
N ILE A 302 -9.31 -25.93 -15.01
CA ILE A 302 -8.29 -26.34 -14.02
C ILE A 302 -8.90 -27.43 -13.15
N GLN A 303 -8.20 -28.58 -13.10
CA GLN A 303 -8.63 -29.70 -12.27
C GLN A 303 -8.31 -29.43 -10.78
N LEU A 304 -9.31 -29.61 -9.91
CA LEU A 304 -9.22 -29.38 -8.49
C LEU A 304 -9.46 -30.70 -7.74
N GLU A 305 -8.42 -31.25 -7.14
CA GLU A 305 -8.52 -32.45 -6.32
C GLU A 305 -9.34 -32.17 -5.06
N GLY A 306 -10.26 -33.08 -4.71
CA GLY A 306 -11.06 -33.00 -3.49
C GLY A 306 -12.17 -31.93 -3.49
N LEU A 307 -12.47 -31.29 -4.61
CA LEU A 307 -13.44 -30.19 -4.68
C LEU A 307 -14.82 -30.56 -4.12
N ASP A 308 -15.33 -31.76 -4.42
CA ASP A 308 -16.63 -32.21 -3.91
C ASP A 308 -16.64 -32.29 -2.38
N THR A 309 -15.56 -32.78 -1.78
CA THR A 309 -15.40 -32.83 -0.32
C THR A 309 -15.34 -31.40 0.26
N TYR A 310 -14.65 -30.47 -0.40
CA TYR A 310 -14.57 -29.08 0.04
C TYR A 310 -15.92 -28.38 -0.06
N LYS A 311 -16.69 -28.62 -1.12
CA LYS A 311 -18.07 -28.11 -1.24
C LYS A 311 -18.99 -28.64 -0.15
N GLU A 312 -18.93 -29.96 0.14
CA GLU A 312 -19.70 -30.55 1.26
C GLU A 312 -19.35 -29.88 2.59
N ARG A 313 -18.05 -29.70 2.88
CA ARG A 313 -17.58 -29.04 4.13
C ARG A 313 -18.02 -27.57 4.20
N ALA A 314 -17.91 -26.84 3.10
CA ALA A 314 -18.33 -25.44 3.02
C ALA A 314 -19.84 -25.31 3.26
N HIS A 315 -20.65 -26.20 2.66
CA HIS A 315 -22.09 -26.23 2.85
C HIS A 315 -22.46 -26.48 4.31
N LYS A 316 -21.87 -27.48 4.98
CA LYS A 316 -22.06 -27.74 6.41
C LYS A 316 -21.77 -26.50 7.28
N ILE A 317 -20.72 -25.74 6.94
CA ILE A 317 -20.38 -24.51 7.66
C ILE A 317 -21.44 -23.44 7.40
N LYS A 318 -21.84 -23.21 6.15
CA LYS A 318 -22.84 -22.19 5.78
C LYS A 318 -24.20 -22.48 6.42
N ASP A 319 -24.57 -23.74 6.58
CA ASP A 319 -25.81 -24.16 7.26
C ASP A 319 -25.76 -23.97 8.78
N ASN A 320 -24.55 -23.90 9.37
CA ASN A 320 -24.37 -23.73 10.82
C ASN A 320 -24.10 -22.26 11.19
N THR A 321 -25.17 -21.46 11.16
CA THR A 321 -25.07 -20.02 11.45
C THR A 321 -24.61 -19.73 12.87
N ASP A 322 -24.97 -20.57 13.86
CA ASP A 322 -24.50 -20.45 15.25
C ASP A 322 -22.99 -20.57 15.35
N PHE A 323 -22.40 -21.54 14.65
CA PHE A 323 -20.96 -21.70 14.59
C PHE A 323 -20.27 -20.48 13.98
N ILE A 324 -20.81 -19.94 12.88
CA ILE A 324 -20.27 -18.72 12.24
C ILE A 324 -20.30 -17.55 13.23
N TYR A 325 -21.41 -17.33 13.94
CA TYR A 325 -21.50 -16.24 14.93
C TYR A 325 -20.50 -16.42 16.06
N ARG A 326 -20.40 -17.61 16.65
CA ARG A 326 -19.44 -17.90 17.72
C ARG A 326 -17.98 -17.63 17.31
N VAL A 327 -17.60 -18.04 16.10
CA VAL A 327 -16.24 -17.77 15.59
C VAL A 327 -16.01 -16.28 15.37
N ASN A 328 -16.98 -15.57 14.81
CA ASN A 328 -16.87 -14.12 14.62
C ASN A 328 -16.73 -13.36 15.95
N ASP A 329 -17.55 -13.71 16.96
CA ASP A 329 -17.48 -13.10 18.29
C ASP A 329 -16.09 -13.31 18.94
N ILE A 330 -15.59 -14.54 18.92
CA ILE A 330 -14.26 -14.84 19.46
C ILE A 330 -13.17 -14.01 18.75
N ILE A 331 -13.26 -13.90 17.44
CA ILE A 331 -12.26 -13.18 16.64
C ILE A 331 -12.30 -11.67 16.92
N ASN A 332 -13.51 -11.10 17.06
CA ASN A 332 -13.66 -9.69 17.41
C ASN A 332 -13.15 -9.40 18.83
N ASP A 333 -13.36 -10.29 19.79
CA ASP A 333 -12.85 -10.15 21.16
C ASP A 333 -11.33 -10.23 21.24
N LEU A 334 -10.67 -10.85 20.25
CA LEU A 334 -9.20 -10.91 20.18
C LEU A 334 -8.55 -9.65 19.58
N GLU A 335 -9.33 -8.69 19.10
CA GLU A 335 -8.80 -7.42 18.58
C GLU A 335 -8.20 -6.58 19.71
N LYS A 336 -6.97 -6.14 19.48
CA LYS A 336 -6.29 -5.27 20.45
C LYS A 336 -6.62 -3.82 20.17
N PRO A 337 -6.87 -3.01 21.22
CA PRO A 337 -7.03 -1.57 21.05
C PRO A 337 -5.77 -0.95 20.45
N ILE A 338 -5.96 0.00 19.54
CA ILE A 338 -4.88 0.79 18.94
C ILE A 338 -4.72 2.03 19.80
N TYR A 339 -3.52 2.24 20.35
CA TYR A 339 -3.18 3.44 21.11
C TYR A 339 -2.49 4.47 20.22
N PRO A 340 -2.78 5.77 20.37
CA PRO A 340 -2.06 6.83 19.68
C PRO A 340 -0.57 6.80 20.03
N SER A 341 0.28 7.01 19.02
CA SER A 341 1.71 7.22 19.21
C SER A 341 1.97 8.64 19.72
N ASP A 342 3.13 8.88 20.34
CA ASP A 342 3.61 10.23 20.71
C ASP A 342 4.01 11.05 19.48
N TYR A 343 4.22 10.40 18.31
CA TYR A 343 4.62 11.05 17.07
C TYR A 343 3.43 11.20 16.13
N ILE A 344 3.17 12.43 15.73
CA ILE A 344 2.00 12.76 14.89
C ILE A 344 2.01 12.04 13.54
N GLU A 345 3.18 11.76 12.97
CA GLU A 345 3.33 11.02 11.72
C GLU A 345 2.76 9.59 11.82
N GLN A 346 2.80 8.98 13.00
CA GLN A 346 2.27 7.64 13.27
C GLN A 346 0.78 7.64 13.64
N GLN A 347 0.16 8.83 13.74
CA GLN A 347 -1.23 8.95 14.20
C GLN A 347 -2.28 8.93 13.09
N LEU A 348 -1.92 8.62 11.84
CA LEU A 348 -2.87 8.56 10.73
C LEU A 348 -4.09 7.66 11.03
N TYR A 349 -3.86 6.49 11.65
CA TYR A 349 -4.91 5.53 11.96
C TYR A 349 -5.35 5.54 13.43
N SER A 350 -4.46 5.88 14.33
CA SER A 350 -4.71 5.85 15.77
C SER A 350 -5.21 7.18 16.35
N GLY A 351 -4.98 8.29 15.65
CA GLY A 351 -5.37 9.62 16.10
C GLY A 351 -6.82 10.04 15.77
N GLY A 352 -7.59 9.15 15.11
CA GLY A 352 -8.95 9.44 14.68
C GLY A 352 -9.04 10.34 13.44
N PHE A 353 -10.24 10.46 12.89
CA PHE A 353 -10.53 11.30 11.73
C PHE A 353 -10.61 12.78 12.11
N PRO A 354 -10.26 13.71 11.19
CA PRO A 354 -10.40 15.14 11.42
C PRO A 354 -11.88 15.52 11.61
N HIS A 355 -12.12 16.43 12.54
CA HIS A 355 -13.44 17.06 12.72
C HIS A 355 -13.81 17.86 11.46
N GLN A 356 -15.12 18.02 11.17
CA GLN A 356 -15.56 18.74 9.97
C GLN A 356 -15.01 20.17 9.90
N ILE A 357 -14.92 20.85 11.03
CA ILE A 357 -14.33 22.21 11.14
C ILE A 357 -12.87 22.20 10.65
N ASP A 358 -12.09 21.22 11.05
CA ASP A 358 -10.68 21.12 10.60
C ASP A 358 -10.56 20.73 9.14
N LYS A 359 -11.47 19.91 8.61
CA LYS A 359 -11.53 19.63 7.15
C LYS A 359 -11.78 20.89 6.34
N ASP A 360 -12.65 21.78 6.80
CA ASP A 360 -12.92 23.04 6.13
C ASP A 360 -11.73 24.00 6.21
N LYS A 361 -11.03 24.02 7.37
CA LYS A 361 -9.77 24.76 7.53
C LYS A 361 -8.66 24.25 6.63
N MET A 362 -8.52 22.92 6.43
CA MET A 362 -7.57 22.33 5.49
C MET A 362 -7.81 22.89 4.08
N LYS A 363 -9.05 22.91 3.61
CA LYS A 363 -9.40 23.50 2.29
C LYS A 363 -9.01 24.97 2.21
N ASN A 364 -9.33 25.75 3.25
CA ASN A 364 -8.97 27.17 3.31
C ASN A 364 -7.45 27.37 3.33
N PHE A 365 -6.71 26.52 4.04
CA PHE A 365 -5.24 26.53 4.08
C PHE A 365 -4.62 26.33 2.69
N HIS A 366 -5.17 25.41 1.89
CA HIS A 366 -4.71 25.19 0.51
C HIS A 366 -5.06 26.32 -0.44
N SER A 367 -6.13 27.06 -0.15
CA SER A 367 -6.57 28.21 -0.97
C SER A 367 -5.90 29.53 -0.56
N ALA A 368 -5.32 29.60 0.65
CA ALA A 368 -4.62 30.80 1.11
C ALA A 368 -3.30 30.99 0.34
N GLU A 369 -3.06 32.21 -0.11
CA GLU A 369 -1.86 32.56 -0.90
C GLU A 369 -0.77 33.19 -0.04
N THR A 370 -1.14 33.89 1.03
CA THR A 370 -0.18 34.60 1.88
C THR A 370 0.23 33.78 3.11
N LEU A 371 1.47 33.96 3.58
CA LEU A 371 1.94 33.36 4.82
C LEU A 371 1.06 33.75 6.01
N SER A 372 0.67 35.02 6.11
CA SER A 372 -0.18 35.53 7.21
C SER A 372 -1.51 34.77 7.30
N ASP A 373 -2.17 34.55 6.15
CA ASP A 373 -3.44 33.81 6.11
C ASP A 373 -3.22 32.34 6.50
N LYS A 374 -2.17 31.70 5.95
CA LYS A 374 -1.82 30.31 6.29
C LYS A 374 -1.53 30.14 7.77
N VAL A 375 -0.74 31.00 8.38
CA VAL A 375 -0.42 30.97 9.82
C VAL A 375 -1.67 31.22 10.67
N SER A 376 -2.54 32.15 10.27
CA SER A 376 -3.82 32.39 10.95
C SER A 376 -4.70 31.14 10.96
N ILE A 377 -4.83 30.47 9.79
CA ILE A 377 -5.59 29.22 9.67
C ILE A 377 -4.93 28.11 10.49
N ALA A 378 -3.60 27.95 10.39
CA ALA A 378 -2.85 26.95 11.13
C ALA A 378 -3.08 27.03 12.63
N ASN A 379 -3.03 28.25 13.20
CA ASN A 379 -3.30 28.49 14.62
C ASN A 379 -4.77 28.24 15.02
N SER A 380 -5.68 28.16 14.08
CA SER A 380 -7.10 27.94 14.34
C SER A 380 -7.51 26.45 14.35
N PHE A 381 -6.66 25.51 13.93
CA PHE A 381 -6.98 24.08 13.98
C PHE A 381 -7.33 23.64 15.41
N LEU A 382 -8.33 22.77 15.53
CA LEU A 382 -8.73 22.18 16.79
C LEU A 382 -7.80 21.03 17.22
N ASP A 383 -7.28 20.32 16.23
CA ASP A 383 -6.38 19.19 16.42
C ASP A 383 -4.93 19.65 16.24
N GLU A 384 -4.12 19.48 17.27
CA GLU A 384 -2.72 19.92 17.29
C GLU A 384 -1.86 19.21 16.22
N ARG A 385 -2.25 18.01 15.75
CA ARG A 385 -1.56 17.32 14.64
C ARG A 385 -1.59 18.17 13.38
N TYR A 386 -2.76 18.67 13.01
CA TYR A 386 -2.94 19.47 11.80
C TYR A 386 -2.34 20.85 11.91
N LYS A 387 -2.33 21.43 13.11
CA LYS A 387 -1.63 22.67 13.39
C LYS A 387 -0.11 22.51 13.20
N ASP A 388 0.47 21.44 13.74
CA ASP A 388 1.90 21.16 13.60
C ASP A 388 2.28 20.96 12.11
N PHE A 389 1.56 20.10 11.38
CA PHE A 389 1.81 19.92 9.94
C PHE A 389 1.65 21.22 9.15
N ALA A 390 0.61 22.02 9.42
CA ALA A 390 0.42 23.32 8.77
C ALA A 390 1.62 24.25 9.00
N MET A 391 2.13 24.30 10.21
CA MET A 391 3.29 25.14 10.55
C MET A 391 4.58 24.64 9.90
N ARG A 392 4.79 23.32 9.79
CA ARG A 392 5.91 22.74 9.05
C ARG A 392 5.83 23.12 7.56
N ILE A 393 4.64 23.08 6.94
CA ILE A 393 4.43 23.52 5.57
C ILE A 393 4.77 25.02 5.43
N CYS A 394 4.29 25.87 6.34
CA CYS A 394 4.61 27.29 6.31
C CYS A 394 6.12 27.54 6.43
N ALA A 395 6.82 26.84 7.30
CA ALA A 395 8.27 26.98 7.48
C ALA A 395 9.05 26.54 6.23
N GLN A 396 8.56 25.55 5.52
CA GLN A 396 9.17 25.05 4.29
C GLN A 396 8.92 25.96 3.09
N GLU A 397 7.67 26.42 2.92
CA GLU A 397 7.27 27.23 1.75
C GLU A 397 7.69 28.70 1.88
N PHE A 398 7.86 29.21 3.11
CA PHE A 398 8.17 30.62 3.39
C PHE A 398 9.31 30.77 4.40
N PRO A 399 10.48 30.16 4.18
CA PRO A 399 11.54 30.13 5.20
C PRO A 399 12.14 31.50 5.52
N ALA A 400 12.03 32.48 4.60
CA ALA A 400 12.53 33.84 4.82
C ALA A 400 11.55 34.75 5.59
N ASP A 401 10.26 34.43 5.56
CA ASP A 401 9.19 35.31 6.06
C ASP A 401 8.54 34.79 7.35
N ILE A 402 8.76 33.51 7.69
CA ILE A 402 8.17 32.89 8.88
C ILE A 402 8.84 33.39 10.16
N GLU A 403 8.06 33.48 11.26
CA GLU A 403 8.63 33.89 12.54
C GLU A 403 9.75 32.94 13.03
N PHE A 404 10.73 33.53 13.72
CA PHE A 404 11.92 32.80 14.19
C PHE A 404 11.57 31.55 15.03
N LYS A 405 10.51 31.62 15.85
CA LYS A 405 10.10 30.49 16.69
C LYS A 405 9.71 29.26 15.86
N GLN A 406 8.88 29.43 14.84
CA GLN A 406 8.44 28.32 13.99
C GLN A 406 9.61 27.74 13.17
N LEU A 407 10.51 28.60 12.71
CA LEU A 407 11.73 28.15 12.06
C LEU A 407 12.61 27.34 13.02
N GLN A 408 12.72 27.78 14.27
CA GLN A 408 13.47 27.07 15.32
C GLN A 408 12.86 25.70 15.64
N ASP A 409 11.53 25.59 15.70
CA ASP A 409 10.84 24.30 15.92
C ASP A 409 11.15 23.30 14.78
N CYS A 410 11.18 23.75 13.53
CA CYS A 410 11.60 22.93 12.41
C CYS A 410 13.09 22.55 12.48
N GLN A 411 13.97 23.45 12.89
CA GLN A 411 15.38 23.17 13.08
C GLN A 411 15.60 22.13 14.20
N ASN A 412 14.85 22.24 15.30
CA ASN A 412 14.88 21.25 16.36
C ASN A 412 14.41 19.88 15.88
N LEU A 413 13.41 19.82 14.99
CA LEU A 413 12.96 18.57 14.37
C LEU A 413 14.08 17.96 13.52
N VAL A 414 14.76 18.76 12.68
CA VAL A 414 15.93 18.31 11.89
C VAL A 414 17.01 17.75 12.82
N THR A 415 17.43 18.52 13.82
CA THR A 415 18.44 18.09 14.80
C THR A 415 18.05 16.76 15.44
N THR A 416 16.80 16.64 15.90
CA THR A 416 16.30 15.42 16.53
C THR A 416 16.37 14.23 15.57
N ARG A 417 15.91 14.38 14.32
CA ARG A 417 15.89 13.30 13.33
C ARG A 417 17.27 12.80 12.93
N PHE A 418 18.28 13.67 12.92
CA PHE A 418 19.63 13.31 12.51
C PHE A 418 20.60 12.98 13.64
N THR A 419 20.26 13.30 14.90
CA THR A 419 21.19 13.12 16.04
C THR A 419 20.69 12.19 17.14
N THR A 420 19.39 11.84 17.14
CA THR A 420 18.83 10.96 18.16
C THR A 420 18.20 9.72 17.56
N LYS A 421 18.17 8.63 18.32
CA LYS A 421 17.44 7.43 17.93
C LYS A 421 15.95 7.62 18.19
N GLY A 422 15.14 7.15 17.22
CA GLY A 422 13.69 7.22 17.29
C GLY A 422 13.05 6.19 16.34
N PRO A 423 11.73 6.29 16.09
CA PRO A 423 11.06 5.40 15.15
C PRO A 423 11.26 5.79 13.67
N TRP A 424 12.15 6.71 13.39
CA TRP A 424 12.55 7.17 12.06
C TRP A 424 13.87 6.53 11.62
N PRO A 425 14.24 6.63 10.32
CA PRO A 425 15.52 6.15 9.81
C PRO A 425 16.70 6.71 10.61
N ASP A 426 17.51 5.83 11.23
CA ASP A 426 18.65 6.22 12.08
C ASP A 426 19.81 6.70 11.20
N ALA A 427 20.10 7.99 11.24
CA ALA A 427 21.14 8.62 10.45
C ALA A 427 22.52 7.99 10.67
N GLU A 428 22.86 7.55 11.90
CA GLU A 428 24.14 6.89 12.19
C GLU A 428 24.23 5.51 11.55
N GLU A 429 23.14 4.71 11.62
CA GLU A 429 23.05 3.39 10.97
C GLU A 429 23.26 3.51 9.46
N TYR A 430 22.63 4.51 8.82
CA TYR A 430 22.73 4.71 7.38
C TYR A 430 24.06 5.32 6.94
N LEU A 431 24.77 6.07 7.79
CA LEU A 431 26.14 6.45 7.52
C LEU A 431 27.05 5.21 7.47
N GLN A 432 26.93 4.29 8.45
CA GLN A 432 27.70 3.05 8.49
C GLN A 432 27.34 2.12 7.31
N GLU A 433 26.05 2.01 6.96
CA GLU A 433 25.60 1.26 5.78
C GLU A 433 26.23 1.81 4.51
N GLY A 434 26.20 3.11 4.29
CA GLY A 434 26.77 3.74 3.10
C GLY A 434 28.30 3.57 3.01
N GLU A 435 29.00 3.68 4.14
CA GLU A 435 30.46 3.42 4.18
C GLU A 435 30.79 1.95 3.86
N SER A 436 29.94 1.01 4.24
CA SER A 436 30.08 -0.41 3.88
C SER A 436 29.81 -0.63 2.39
N LEU A 437 28.76 -0.04 1.85
CA LEU A 437 28.42 -0.11 0.42
C LEU A 437 29.55 0.44 -0.47
N LEU A 438 30.20 1.55 -0.07
CA LEU A 438 31.33 2.12 -0.83
C LEU A 438 32.52 1.17 -0.96
N LYS A 439 32.69 0.20 -0.04
CA LYS A 439 33.75 -0.81 -0.10
C LYS A 439 33.39 -1.96 -1.06
N GLU A 440 32.11 -2.26 -1.21
CA GLU A 440 31.59 -3.38 -2.02
C GLU A 440 31.34 -2.96 -3.48
N ILE A 441 30.85 -1.74 -3.71
CA ILE A 441 30.52 -1.22 -5.03
C ILE A 441 31.80 -0.94 -5.81
N THR A 442 31.86 -1.37 -7.08
CA THR A 442 32.95 -1.08 -8.01
C THR A 442 32.60 0.01 -9.01
N ASP A 443 31.31 0.16 -9.34
CA ASP A 443 30.81 1.16 -10.29
C ASP A 443 30.98 2.58 -9.75
N ILE A 444 31.51 3.48 -10.59
CA ILE A 444 31.82 4.86 -10.21
C ILE A 444 30.55 5.70 -10.02
N ASP A 445 29.53 5.47 -10.83
CA ASP A 445 28.30 6.25 -10.77
C ASP A 445 27.45 5.81 -9.57
N GLU A 446 27.42 4.53 -9.26
CA GLU A 446 26.82 4.02 -8.02
C GLU A 446 27.51 4.58 -6.77
N LYS A 447 28.86 4.67 -6.77
CA LYS A 447 29.61 5.33 -5.68
C LYS A 447 29.24 6.80 -5.51
N LYS A 448 29.00 7.53 -6.60
CA LYS A 448 28.54 8.92 -6.53
C LYS A 448 27.18 9.05 -5.85
N LEU A 449 26.23 8.15 -6.16
CA LEU A 449 24.91 8.12 -5.53
C LEU A 449 25.03 7.88 -4.01
N VAL A 450 25.81 6.87 -3.60
CA VAL A 450 26.03 6.60 -2.17
C VAL A 450 26.67 7.80 -1.47
N ASN A 451 27.69 8.41 -2.08
CA ASN A 451 28.33 9.61 -1.51
C ASN A 451 27.38 10.79 -1.41
N LEU A 452 26.46 10.96 -2.37
CA LEU A 452 25.43 12.01 -2.32
C LEU A 452 24.50 11.83 -1.11
N ALA A 453 24.00 10.60 -0.87
CA ALA A 453 23.22 10.30 0.31
C ALA A 453 23.99 10.54 1.61
N LEU A 454 25.26 10.08 1.70
CA LEU A 454 26.11 10.31 2.87
C LEU A 454 26.37 11.80 3.14
N ASN A 455 26.60 12.58 2.09
CA ASN A 455 26.81 14.03 2.22
C ASN A 455 25.53 14.74 2.70
N SER A 456 24.36 14.34 2.21
CA SER A 456 23.08 14.86 2.68
C SER A 456 22.88 14.60 4.18
N ILE A 457 23.15 13.36 4.65
CA ILE A 457 23.05 13.03 6.07
C ILE A 457 24.06 13.84 6.90
N LYS A 458 25.31 13.94 6.47
CA LYS A 458 26.36 14.68 7.19
C LYS A 458 26.07 16.17 7.28
N SER A 459 25.57 16.78 6.20
CA SER A 459 25.23 18.22 6.19
C SER A 459 24.07 18.56 7.11
N SER A 460 23.10 17.66 7.28
CA SER A 460 21.94 17.88 8.15
C SER A 460 22.24 17.62 9.64
N ARG A 461 23.40 17.01 9.97
CA ARG A 461 23.86 16.80 11.35
C ARG A 461 24.66 17.99 11.91
N ASN A 462 25.22 18.84 11.04
CA ASN A 462 26.00 20.00 11.38
C ASN A 462 25.16 21.28 11.44
#